data_42ae2ad4ad8a356c1277ddc11a82928e
#
_entry.id   42ae2ad4ad8a356c1277ddc11a82928e
#
_cell.length_a   1.000
_cell.length_b   1.000
_cell.length_c   1.000
_cell.angle_alpha   90.00
_cell.angle_beta   90.00
_cell.angle_gamma   90.00
#
_symmetry.space_group_name_H-M   'P 1'
#
loop_
_entity.id
_entity.type
_entity.pdbx_description
1 polymer ?
#
loop_
_entity_poly.entity_id
_entity_poly.type
_entity_poly.pdbx_seq_one_letter_code
_entity_poly.pdbx_strand_id
1 'polypeptide(L)'
;SKKQVEVAMHDVQKMNSHVSLSLVKLGENASDLEVRVGHAITALQFQDLVTQLVSHSQGRVSGLQRLSISLQALQNGLIQGLAEAKPDVDVAKTLQMPMSDVEQQCELLASSGKRNPVAQESMSSGDVELF
;
A
#
# COMPACT_ATOMS: atom_id res chain seq x y z
N SER A 1 23.27 9.90 -67.50
CA SER A 1 24.46 9.16 -67.83
C SER A 1 24.65 7.97 -66.87
N LYS A 2 25.31 6.93 -67.33
CA LYS A 2 25.55 5.69 -66.57
C LYS A 2 26.17 5.96 -65.18
N LYS A 3 27.10 6.92 -65.13
CA LYS A 3 27.77 7.33 -63.90
C LYS A 3 26.82 7.94 -62.84
N GLN A 4 25.83 8.71 -63.30
CA GLN A 4 24.81 9.28 -62.38
C GLN A 4 23.87 8.22 -61.78
N VAL A 5 23.57 7.18 -62.52
CA VAL A 5 22.76 6.04 -62.06
C VAL A 5 23.54 5.22 -61.04
N GLU A 6 24.84 5.00 -61.25
CA GLU A 6 25.69 4.29 -60.28
C GLU A 6 25.83 5.04 -58.96
N VAL A 7 25.98 6.36 -58.99
CA VAL A 7 26.00 7.19 -57.79
C VAL A 7 24.66 7.14 -57.08
N ALA A 8 23.55 7.28 -57.81
CA ALA A 8 22.21 7.20 -57.22
C ALA A 8 21.91 5.82 -56.55
N MET A 9 22.34 4.72 -57.21
CA MET A 9 22.22 3.39 -56.63
C MET A 9 23.05 3.22 -55.37
N HIS A 10 24.26 3.77 -55.32
CA HIS A 10 25.10 3.75 -54.14
C HIS A 10 24.46 4.53 -52.99
N ASP A 11 23.91 5.71 -53.26
CA ASP A 11 23.25 6.54 -52.28
C ASP A 11 21.97 5.85 -51.72
N VAL A 12 21.20 5.18 -52.58
CA VAL A 12 20.02 4.38 -52.15
C VAL A 12 20.45 3.22 -51.30
N GLN A 13 21.54 2.51 -51.62
CA GLN A 13 22.04 1.42 -50.77
C GLN A 13 22.49 1.93 -49.41
N LYS A 14 23.19 3.06 -49.36
CA LYS A 14 23.64 3.69 -48.13
C LYS A 14 22.46 4.12 -47.27
N MET A 15 21.44 4.74 -47.87
CA MET A 15 20.21 5.12 -47.18
C MET A 15 19.45 3.89 -46.64
N ASN A 16 19.37 2.81 -47.42
CA ASN A 16 18.72 1.59 -47.02
C ASN A 16 19.43 0.93 -45.80
N SER A 17 20.79 0.97 -45.82
CA SER A 17 21.58 0.50 -44.66
C SER A 17 21.32 1.36 -43.40
N HIS A 18 21.23 2.68 -43.57
CA HIS A 18 20.90 3.59 -42.47
C HIS A 18 19.48 3.35 -41.91
N VAL A 19 18.50 3.14 -42.77
CA VAL A 19 17.13 2.82 -42.36
C VAL A 19 17.10 1.49 -41.62
N SER A 20 17.77 0.45 -42.10
CA SER A 20 17.85 -0.85 -41.43
C SER A 20 18.47 -0.73 -40.05
N LEU A 21 19.56 0.04 -39.89
CA LEU A 21 20.21 0.26 -38.60
C LEU A 21 19.30 1.04 -37.63
N SER A 22 18.56 2.02 -38.16
CA SER A 22 17.60 2.80 -37.37
C SER A 22 16.43 1.94 -36.88
N LEU A 23 15.95 1.01 -37.71
CA LEU A 23 14.91 0.06 -37.33
C LEU A 23 15.38 -0.89 -36.23
N VAL A 24 16.61 -1.38 -36.31
CA VAL A 24 17.18 -2.21 -35.21
C VAL A 24 17.26 -1.42 -33.92
N LYS A 25 17.78 -0.20 -33.93
CA LYS A 25 17.83 0.67 -32.74
C LYS A 25 16.44 1.00 -32.18
N LEU A 26 15.47 1.19 -33.06
CA LEU A 26 14.09 1.41 -32.64
C LEU A 26 13.52 0.19 -31.92
N GLY A 27 13.81 -1.01 -32.42
CA GLY A 27 13.43 -2.25 -31.76
C GLY A 27 14.09 -2.43 -30.39
N GLU A 28 15.38 -2.12 -30.28
CA GLU A 28 16.11 -2.16 -29.00
C GLU A 28 15.52 -1.14 -27.99
N ASN A 29 15.24 0.07 -28.43
CA ASN A 29 14.63 1.10 -27.61
C ASN A 29 13.21 0.72 -27.15
N ALA A 30 12.43 0.10 -28.02
CA ALA A 30 11.10 -0.38 -27.67
C ALA A 30 11.16 -1.46 -26.59
N SER A 31 12.09 -2.40 -26.71
CA SER A 31 12.30 -3.45 -25.70
C SER A 31 12.79 -2.87 -24.35
N ASP A 32 13.71 -1.91 -24.36
CA ASP A 32 14.17 -1.23 -23.14
C ASP A 32 13.02 -0.45 -22.48
N LEU A 33 12.19 0.20 -23.27
CA LEU A 33 11.02 0.91 -22.79
C LEU A 33 10.02 -0.04 -22.11
N GLU A 34 9.77 -1.21 -22.70
CA GLU A 34 8.89 -2.23 -22.12
C GLU A 34 9.37 -2.69 -20.74
N VAL A 35 10.67 -2.96 -20.59
CA VAL A 35 11.28 -3.32 -19.30
C VAL A 35 11.14 -2.18 -18.29
N ARG A 36 11.39 -0.93 -18.70
CA ARG A 36 11.25 0.24 -17.81
C ARG A 36 9.82 0.46 -17.37
N VAL A 37 8.85 0.29 -18.25
CA VAL A 37 7.43 0.36 -17.92
C VAL A 37 7.05 -0.75 -16.92
N GLY A 38 7.54 -1.97 -17.12
CA GLY A 38 7.35 -3.08 -16.18
C GLY A 38 7.88 -2.75 -14.77
N HIS A 39 9.09 -2.19 -14.68
CA HIS A 39 9.65 -1.75 -13.41
C HIS A 39 8.84 -0.61 -12.76
N ALA A 40 8.35 0.34 -13.55
CA ALA A 40 7.51 1.43 -13.04
C ALA A 40 6.18 0.91 -12.47
N ILE A 41 5.53 -0.04 -13.15
CA ILE A 41 4.31 -0.69 -12.66
C ILE A 41 4.57 -1.42 -11.34
N THR A 42 5.65 -2.18 -11.25
CA THR A 42 6.05 -2.88 -10.01
C THR A 42 6.31 -1.89 -8.87
N ALA A 43 6.97 -0.77 -9.16
CA ALA A 43 7.22 0.28 -8.16
C ALA A 43 5.91 0.93 -7.66
N LEU A 44 4.94 1.16 -8.55
CA LEU A 44 3.62 1.69 -8.18
C LEU A 44 2.84 0.70 -7.31
N GLN A 45 2.87 -0.58 -7.64
CA GLN A 45 2.25 -1.64 -6.82
C GLN A 45 2.88 -1.70 -5.42
N PHE A 46 4.22 -1.59 -5.34
CA PHE A 46 4.91 -1.52 -4.06
C PHE A 46 4.52 -0.30 -3.25
N GLN A 47 4.40 0.87 -3.89
CA GLN A 47 3.94 2.10 -3.23
C GLN A 47 2.52 1.94 -2.67
N ASP A 48 1.62 1.30 -3.40
CA ASP A 48 0.27 1.03 -2.94
C ASP A 48 0.26 0.11 -1.71
N LEU A 49 1.05 -0.97 -1.73
CA LEU A 49 1.22 -1.89 -0.60
C LEU A 49 1.76 -1.16 0.64
N VAL A 50 2.76 -0.31 0.48
CA VAL A 50 3.31 0.50 1.59
C VAL A 50 2.26 1.45 2.13
N THR A 51 1.49 2.10 1.28
CA THR A 51 0.41 3.01 1.69
C THR A 51 -0.66 2.27 2.50
N GLN A 52 -1.07 1.08 2.07
CA GLN A 52 -2.01 0.24 2.80
C GLN A 52 -1.45 -0.18 4.17
N LEU A 53 -0.18 -0.59 4.22
CA LEU A 53 0.49 -0.99 5.45
C LEU A 53 0.59 0.16 6.45
N VAL A 54 0.98 1.35 5.98
CA VAL A 54 1.06 2.57 6.81
C VAL A 54 -0.32 2.94 7.35
N SER A 55 -1.35 2.95 6.51
CA SER A 55 -2.74 3.24 6.92
C SER A 55 -3.24 2.26 7.98
N HIS A 56 -2.97 0.97 7.79
CA HIS A 56 -3.31 -0.06 8.77
C HIS A 56 -2.57 0.14 10.09
N SER A 57 -1.28 0.47 10.04
CA SER A 57 -0.46 0.74 11.23
C SER A 57 -0.96 1.97 11.99
N GLN A 58 -1.31 3.04 11.29
CA GLN A 58 -1.92 4.24 11.89
C GLN A 58 -3.26 3.93 12.57
N GLY A 59 -4.09 3.10 11.94
CA GLY A 59 -5.34 2.63 12.55
C GLY A 59 -5.12 1.89 13.86
N ARG A 60 -4.10 1.02 13.91
CA ARG A 60 -3.73 0.30 15.14
C ARG A 60 -3.21 1.22 16.23
N VAL A 61 -2.36 2.18 15.89
CA VAL A 61 -1.86 3.19 16.86
C VAL A 61 -3.02 4.00 17.43
N SER A 62 -3.95 4.45 16.59
CA SER A 62 -5.16 5.16 17.05
C SER A 62 -6.04 4.30 17.94
N GLY A 63 -6.14 3.01 17.67
CA GLY A 63 -6.84 2.04 18.52
C GLY A 63 -6.18 1.90 19.91
N LEU A 64 -4.84 1.80 19.94
CA LEU A 64 -4.09 1.74 21.21
C LEU A 64 -4.23 3.04 22.03
N GLN A 65 -4.25 4.20 21.37
CA GLN A 65 -4.51 5.47 22.05
C GLN A 65 -5.88 5.50 22.70
N ARG A 66 -6.93 5.04 22.00
CA ARG A 66 -8.28 4.94 22.57
C ARG A 66 -8.33 3.98 23.74
N LEU A 67 -7.69 2.82 23.64
CA LEU A 67 -7.59 1.87 24.74
C LEU A 67 -6.90 2.50 25.97
N SER A 68 -5.81 3.26 25.74
CA SER A 68 -5.12 3.97 26.83
C SER A 68 -6.03 4.98 27.53
N ILE A 69 -6.85 5.70 26.79
CA ILE A 69 -7.81 6.66 27.34
C ILE A 69 -8.88 5.92 28.18
N SER A 70 -9.42 4.81 27.67
CA SER A 70 -10.41 4.00 28.39
C SER A 70 -9.83 3.41 29.68
N LEU A 71 -8.57 2.97 29.65
CA LEU A 71 -7.87 2.49 30.86
C LEU A 71 -7.65 3.61 31.89
N GLN A 72 -7.31 4.82 31.45
CA GLN A 72 -7.20 5.98 32.35
C GLN A 72 -8.54 6.34 32.99
N ALA A 73 -9.64 6.28 32.23
CA ALA A 73 -10.97 6.51 32.73
C ALA A 73 -11.35 5.46 33.80
N LEU A 74 -11.04 4.18 33.55
CA LEU A 74 -11.23 3.10 34.50
C LEU A 74 -10.40 3.32 35.78
N GLN A 75 -9.14 3.69 35.66
CA GLN A 75 -8.26 3.99 36.79
C GLN A 75 -8.79 5.14 37.64
N ASN A 76 -9.22 6.24 36.98
CA ASN A 76 -9.79 7.39 37.69
C ASN A 76 -11.11 7.00 38.41
N GLY A 77 -11.96 6.20 37.79
CA GLY A 77 -13.19 5.67 38.41
C GLY A 77 -12.89 4.80 39.62
N LEU A 78 -11.86 3.96 39.58
CA LEU A 78 -11.38 3.17 40.69
C LEU A 78 -10.89 4.04 41.85
N ILE A 79 -10.05 5.03 41.55
CA ILE A 79 -9.49 5.95 42.57
C ILE A 79 -10.62 6.73 43.25
N GLN A 80 -11.59 7.25 42.51
CA GLN A 80 -12.74 7.95 43.05
C GLN A 80 -13.64 7.02 43.87
N GLY A 81 -13.95 5.83 43.36
CA GLY A 81 -14.75 4.86 44.08
C GLY A 81 -14.14 4.42 45.40
N LEU A 82 -12.80 4.30 45.47
CA LEU A 82 -12.07 3.99 46.71
C LEU A 82 -11.99 5.19 47.67
N ALA A 83 -11.88 6.43 47.15
CA ALA A 83 -11.79 7.64 47.94
C ALA A 83 -13.16 8.03 48.58
N GLU A 84 -14.26 7.77 47.88
CA GLU A 84 -15.62 8.08 48.28
C GLU A 84 -16.31 6.91 49.03
N ALA A 85 -15.57 5.90 49.49
CA ALA A 85 -16.08 4.69 50.11
C ALA A 85 -17.12 4.97 51.23
N LYS A 86 -18.31 5.34 50.79
CA LYS A 86 -19.52 5.31 51.62
C LYS A 86 -20.15 3.90 51.52
N PRO A 87 -20.68 3.34 52.57
CA PRO A 87 -21.22 1.97 52.55
C PRO A 87 -22.37 1.76 51.58
N ASP A 88 -22.88 2.83 50.96
CA ASP A 88 -24.04 2.81 50.06
C ASP A 88 -23.70 3.00 48.57
N VAL A 89 -22.44 3.20 48.21
CA VAL A 89 -22.04 3.35 46.83
C VAL A 89 -21.59 2.01 46.27
N ASP A 90 -22.39 1.47 45.36
CA ASP A 90 -22.04 0.25 44.62
C ASP A 90 -20.93 0.59 43.59
N VAL A 91 -19.67 0.44 44.03
CA VAL A 91 -18.46 0.67 43.21
C VAL A 91 -18.52 -0.17 41.95
N ALA A 92 -19.16 -1.33 41.99
CA ALA A 92 -19.31 -2.19 40.81
C ALA A 92 -20.15 -1.53 39.70
N LYS A 93 -21.21 -0.79 40.07
CA LYS A 93 -22.03 -0.06 39.10
C LYS A 93 -21.25 1.11 38.47
N THR A 94 -20.43 1.81 39.24
CA THR A 94 -19.64 2.95 38.77
C THR A 94 -18.58 2.50 37.80
N LEU A 95 -18.04 1.29 37.95
CA LEU A 95 -16.99 0.73 37.08
C LEU A 95 -17.54 -0.02 35.85
N GLN A 96 -18.83 -0.33 35.83
CA GLN A 96 -19.41 -1.15 34.75
C GLN A 96 -19.27 -0.49 33.36
N MET A 97 -19.52 0.81 33.24
CA MET A 97 -19.38 1.52 31.99
C MET A 97 -17.91 1.60 31.51
N PRO A 98 -16.94 2.03 32.34
CA PRO A 98 -15.53 2.06 31.93
C PRO A 98 -14.98 0.66 31.60
N MET A 99 -15.37 -0.39 32.29
CA MET A 99 -14.96 -1.76 31.99
C MET A 99 -15.51 -2.24 30.65
N SER A 100 -16.79 -1.97 30.36
CA SER A 100 -17.40 -2.28 29.07
C SER A 100 -16.71 -1.54 27.90
N ASP A 101 -16.33 -0.31 28.12
CA ASP A 101 -15.60 0.47 27.10
C ASP A 101 -14.21 -0.12 26.81
N VAL A 102 -13.46 -0.51 27.85
CA VAL A 102 -12.16 -1.20 27.70
C VAL A 102 -12.33 -2.51 26.94
N GLU A 103 -13.32 -3.30 27.27
CA GLU A 103 -13.62 -4.57 26.59
C GLU A 103 -13.92 -4.36 25.11
N GLN A 104 -14.75 -3.37 24.79
CA GLN A 104 -15.06 -3.00 23.41
C GLN A 104 -13.82 -2.54 22.64
N GLN A 105 -12.95 -1.73 23.23
CA GLN A 105 -11.70 -1.29 22.59
C GLN A 105 -10.75 -2.48 22.37
N CYS A 106 -10.69 -3.43 23.29
CA CYS A 106 -9.89 -4.65 23.11
C CYS A 106 -10.40 -5.51 21.94
N GLU A 107 -11.71 -5.68 21.81
CA GLU A 107 -12.32 -6.43 20.71
C GLU A 107 -12.05 -5.76 19.36
N LEU A 108 -12.18 -4.44 19.29
CA LEU A 108 -11.87 -3.67 18.07
C LEU A 108 -10.40 -3.83 17.65
N LEU A 109 -9.47 -3.79 18.61
CA LEU A 109 -8.06 -4.02 18.34
C LEU A 109 -7.77 -5.46 17.89
N ALA A 110 -8.38 -6.44 18.53
CA ALA A 110 -8.23 -7.85 18.17
C ALA A 110 -8.76 -8.13 16.76
N SER A 111 -9.90 -7.57 16.40
CA SER A 111 -10.50 -7.72 15.07
C SER A 111 -9.68 -7.02 14.00
N SER A 112 -9.11 -5.84 14.29
CA SER A 112 -8.22 -5.13 13.37
C SER A 112 -6.92 -5.87 13.13
N GLY A 113 -6.42 -6.60 14.13
CA GLY A 113 -5.20 -7.43 14.02
C GLY A 113 -5.38 -8.67 13.12
N LYS A 114 -6.60 -9.18 13.00
CA LYS A 114 -6.94 -10.33 12.14
C LYS A 114 -7.06 -9.94 10.66
N ARG A 115 -7.30 -8.68 10.35
CA ARG A 115 -7.35 -8.17 8.99
C ARG A 115 -5.93 -8.02 8.46
N ASN A 116 -5.50 -8.96 7.62
CA ASN A 116 -4.22 -8.84 6.92
C ASN A 116 -4.34 -7.72 5.87
N PRO A 117 -3.61 -6.59 5.99
CA PRO A 117 -3.68 -5.50 5.02
C PRO A 117 -3.11 -5.88 3.66
N VAL A 118 -2.38 -6.99 3.58
CA VAL A 118 -1.69 -7.49 2.38
C VAL A 118 -2.32 -8.79 1.87
N ALA A 119 -3.49 -9.18 2.35
CA ALA A 119 -4.24 -10.29 1.78
C ALA A 119 -4.79 -9.89 0.40
N GLN A 120 -3.90 -9.85 -0.59
CA GLN A 120 -4.30 -9.92 -1.98
C GLN A 120 -4.82 -11.33 -2.26
N GLU A 121 -6.09 -11.47 -2.52
CA GLU A 121 -6.76 -12.74 -2.82
C GLU A 121 -6.34 -13.37 -4.15
N SER A 122 -5.52 -12.78 -4.94
CA SER A 122 -4.73 -13.38 -6.03
C SER A 122 -3.81 -12.32 -6.62
N MET A 123 -2.49 -12.50 -6.52
CA MET A 123 -1.63 -12.03 -7.59
C MET A 123 -1.81 -13.02 -8.75
N SER A 124 -2.89 -12.95 -9.48
CA SER A 124 -2.84 -13.42 -10.85
C SER A 124 -1.84 -12.49 -11.54
N SER A 125 -0.76 -13.06 -12.06
CA SER A 125 0.07 -12.37 -13.02
C SER A 125 -0.89 -11.87 -14.08
N GLY A 126 -1.17 -10.57 -14.07
CA GLY A 126 -2.04 -9.99 -15.05
C GLY A 126 -1.40 -10.24 -16.40
N ASP A 127 -2.05 -11.04 -17.22
CA ASP A 127 -1.83 -10.99 -18.65
C ASP A 127 -2.06 -9.53 -19.04
N VAL A 128 -0.97 -8.81 -19.26
CA VAL A 128 -1.02 -7.51 -19.90
C VAL A 128 -1.33 -7.83 -21.36
N GLU A 129 -2.60 -7.95 -21.68
CA GLU A 129 -3.03 -7.88 -23.06
C GLU A 129 -2.71 -6.47 -23.56
N LEU A 130 -1.51 -6.33 -24.09
CA LEU A 130 -1.16 -5.22 -24.95
C LEU A 130 -1.93 -5.42 -26.25
N PHE A 131 -2.84 -4.51 -26.52
CA PHE A 131 -3.52 -4.34 -27.79
C PHE A 131 -2.57 -4.19 -28.98
#